data_2ec02b41215b9ca1e8c6eca3d8057a2b
#
_entry.id   2ec02b41215b9ca1e8c6eca3d8057a2b
#
_cell.length_a   1.000
_cell.length_b   1.000
_cell.length_c   1.000
_cell.angle_alpha   90.00
_cell.angle_beta   90.00
_cell.angle_gamma   90.00
#
_symmetry.space_group_name_H-M   'P 1'
#
loop_
_entity.id
_entity.type
_entity.pdbx_description
1 polymer ?
#
loop_
_entity_poly.entity_id
_entity_poly.type
_entity_poly.pdbx_seq_one_letter_code
_entity_poly.pdbx_strand_id
1 'polypeptide(L)'
;MEYEALDDDELLHLSLDAINGARDADAVVLLKVLTGRSPGNPLAYYLLAAQHAQTGLMDRAEQGFKRAVELAPEFAMAHFQLGQLMLVKGDAAAAAHEFRQVRSDDPAIACYAEGLCALAEERPADALASLQRGLGLPQAIPALAQDMRRLIDEAGTGALAPQGMQESEGVASLAVAPMLLSNYSRYN
;
A
#
# COMPACT_ATOMS: atom_id res chain seq x y z
N MET A 1 -19.00 -25.26 7.57
CA MET A 1 -19.19 -23.94 6.98
C MET A 1 -18.95 -24.03 5.47
N GLU A 2 -19.69 -23.24 4.68
CA GLU A 2 -19.72 -23.32 3.21
C GLU A 2 -18.36 -23.21 2.50
N TYR A 3 -17.35 -22.61 3.12
CA TYR A 3 -16.04 -22.37 2.49
C TYR A 3 -15.08 -23.58 2.46
N GLU A 4 -15.39 -24.67 3.14
CA GLU A 4 -14.52 -25.87 3.18
C GLU A 4 -14.54 -26.64 1.86
N ALA A 5 -15.59 -26.47 1.06
CA ALA A 5 -15.74 -27.11 -0.25
C ALA A 5 -15.07 -26.35 -1.40
N LEU A 6 -14.71 -25.08 -1.19
CA LEU A 6 -14.05 -24.23 -2.19
C LEU A 6 -12.55 -24.55 -2.26
N ASP A 7 -11.97 -24.45 -3.45
CA ASP A 7 -10.53 -24.48 -3.60
C ASP A 7 -9.88 -23.10 -3.34
N ASP A 8 -8.55 -23.00 -3.40
CA ASP A 8 -7.83 -21.77 -3.09
C ASP A 8 -8.05 -20.69 -4.15
N ASP A 9 -8.21 -21.06 -5.41
CA ASP A 9 -8.48 -20.13 -6.50
C ASP A 9 -9.91 -19.57 -6.38
N GLU A 10 -10.87 -20.39 -6.05
CA GLU A 10 -12.25 -19.96 -5.78
C GLU A 10 -12.33 -19.02 -4.58
N LEU A 11 -11.61 -19.34 -3.48
CA LEU A 11 -11.51 -18.44 -2.31
C LEU A 11 -10.89 -17.11 -2.67
N LEU A 12 -9.83 -17.10 -3.48
CA LEU A 12 -9.18 -15.88 -3.94
C LEU A 12 -10.13 -15.03 -4.79
N HIS A 13 -10.80 -15.64 -5.77
CA HIS A 13 -11.78 -14.95 -6.63
C HIS A 13 -12.91 -14.33 -5.81
N LEU A 14 -13.51 -15.09 -4.90
CA LEU A 14 -14.58 -14.58 -4.03
C LEU A 14 -14.08 -13.45 -3.11
N SER A 15 -12.82 -13.53 -2.66
CA SER A 15 -12.21 -12.45 -1.88
C SER A 15 -12.09 -11.17 -2.70
N LEU A 16 -11.62 -11.27 -3.94
CA LEU A 16 -11.53 -10.13 -4.86
C LEU A 16 -12.90 -9.56 -5.20
N ASP A 17 -13.89 -10.40 -5.45
CA ASP A 17 -15.28 -9.96 -5.68
C ASP A 17 -15.87 -9.24 -4.46
N ALA A 18 -15.56 -9.73 -3.26
CA ALA A 18 -16.00 -9.08 -2.04
C ALA A 18 -15.32 -7.70 -1.86
N ILE A 19 -14.01 -7.59 -2.15
CA ILE A 19 -13.26 -6.33 -2.12
C ILE A 19 -13.85 -5.35 -3.14
N ASN A 20 -14.04 -5.78 -4.38
CA ASN A 20 -14.59 -4.92 -5.45
C ASN A 20 -16.03 -4.47 -5.16
N GLY A 21 -16.79 -5.29 -4.45
CA GLY A 21 -18.15 -5.00 -3.99
C GLY A 21 -18.23 -4.23 -2.68
N ALA A 22 -17.11 -3.75 -2.12
CA ALA A 22 -17.02 -3.09 -0.81
C ALA A 22 -17.64 -3.93 0.34
N ARG A 23 -17.55 -5.26 0.24
CA ARG A 23 -17.99 -6.21 1.26
C ARG A 23 -16.79 -6.63 2.13
N ASP A 24 -16.22 -5.66 2.84
CA ASP A 24 -14.95 -5.81 3.56
C ASP A 24 -14.96 -6.93 4.60
N ALA A 25 -16.08 -7.12 5.30
CA ALA A 25 -16.21 -8.17 6.30
C ALA A 25 -16.13 -9.57 5.65
N ASP A 26 -16.78 -9.75 4.49
CA ASP A 26 -16.75 -11.02 3.75
C ASP A 26 -15.33 -11.28 3.22
N ALA A 27 -14.69 -10.24 2.65
CA ALA A 27 -13.32 -10.33 2.15
C ALA A 27 -12.35 -10.79 3.25
N VAL A 28 -12.43 -10.20 4.44
CA VAL A 28 -11.59 -10.58 5.59
C VAL A 28 -11.82 -12.03 6.01
N VAL A 29 -13.08 -12.51 6.02
CA VAL A 29 -13.40 -13.90 6.38
C VAL A 29 -12.78 -14.86 5.36
N LEU A 30 -13.00 -14.62 4.06
CA LEU A 30 -12.48 -15.47 2.97
C LEU A 30 -10.95 -15.51 2.97
N LEU A 31 -10.30 -14.34 3.11
CA LEU A 31 -8.84 -14.24 3.15
C LEU A 31 -8.23 -14.91 4.38
N LYS A 32 -8.91 -14.89 5.53
CA LYS A 32 -8.47 -15.66 6.70
C LYS A 32 -8.56 -17.17 6.49
N VAL A 33 -9.60 -17.64 5.80
CA VAL A 33 -9.70 -19.05 5.43
C VAL A 33 -8.56 -19.42 4.48
N LEU A 34 -8.31 -18.59 3.47
CA LEU A 34 -7.26 -18.81 2.47
C LEU A 34 -5.85 -18.78 3.10
N THR A 35 -5.53 -17.80 3.94
CA THR A 35 -4.22 -17.73 4.63
C THR A 35 -4.02 -18.88 5.62
N GLY A 36 -5.08 -19.37 6.26
CA GLY A 36 -5.02 -20.53 7.15
C GLY A 36 -4.80 -21.85 6.41
N ARG A 37 -5.39 -22.00 5.20
CA ARG A 37 -5.25 -23.19 4.35
C ARG A 37 -3.92 -23.18 3.58
N SER A 38 -3.54 -22.03 3.04
CA SER A 38 -2.35 -21.83 2.19
C SER A 38 -1.41 -20.78 2.79
N PRO A 39 -0.66 -21.15 3.86
CA PRO A 39 0.21 -20.21 4.57
C PRO A 39 1.45 -19.77 3.74
N GLY A 40 1.62 -20.31 2.55
CA GLY A 40 2.64 -19.91 1.58
C GLY A 40 2.14 -18.96 0.49
N ASN A 41 0.90 -18.50 0.52
CA ASN A 41 0.33 -17.62 -0.51
C ASN A 41 0.59 -16.14 -0.17
N PRO A 42 1.55 -15.43 -0.83
CA PRO A 42 1.87 -14.05 -0.52
C PRO A 42 0.73 -13.08 -0.86
N LEU A 43 -0.03 -13.36 -1.94
CA LEU A 43 -1.13 -12.52 -2.37
C LEU A 43 -2.26 -12.51 -1.34
N ALA A 44 -2.58 -13.65 -0.74
CA ALA A 44 -3.60 -13.74 0.31
C ALA A 44 -3.24 -12.89 1.54
N TYR A 45 -1.97 -12.93 1.99
CA TYR A 45 -1.49 -12.09 3.08
C TYR A 45 -1.52 -10.61 2.72
N TYR A 46 -1.09 -10.26 1.51
CA TYR A 46 -1.12 -8.90 1.03
C TYR A 46 -2.56 -8.33 1.01
N LEU A 47 -3.52 -9.08 0.46
CA LEU A 47 -4.92 -8.67 0.41
C LEU A 47 -5.52 -8.51 1.81
N LEU A 48 -5.26 -9.47 2.71
CA LEU A 48 -5.73 -9.39 4.09
C LEU A 48 -5.12 -8.19 4.83
N ALA A 49 -3.83 -7.91 4.60
CA ALA A 49 -3.16 -6.75 5.16
C ALA A 49 -3.77 -5.43 4.67
N ALA A 50 -4.09 -5.33 3.38
CA ALA A 50 -4.76 -4.17 2.80
C ALA A 50 -6.14 -3.94 3.46
N GLN A 51 -6.94 -5.00 3.68
CA GLN A 51 -8.22 -4.91 4.39
C GLN A 51 -8.05 -4.46 5.85
N HIS A 52 -7.02 -4.97 6.54
CA HIS A 52 -6.70 -4.53 7.90
C HIS A 52 -6.30 -3.05 7.95
N ALA A 53 -5.48 -2.57 7.02
CA ALA A 53 -5.08 -1.18 6.94
C ALA A 53 -6.27 -0.25 6.70
N GLN A 54 -7.18 -0.64 5.79
CA GLN A 54 -8.41 0.10 5.50
C GLN A 54 -9.30 0.25 6.73
N THR A 55 -9.34 -0.76 7.58
CA THR A 55 -10.14 -0.75 8.81
C THR A 55 -9.37 -0.18 10.02
N GLY A 56 -8.20 0.41 9.81
CA GLY A 56 -7.39 1.03 10.88
C GLY A 56 -6.62 0.03 11.75
N LEU A 57 -6.60 -1.25 11.40
CA LEU A 57 -5.88 -2.30 12.14
C LEU A 57 -4.40 -2.34 11.71
N MET A 58 -3.68 -1.22 11.93
CA MET A 58 -2.35 -0.97 11.38
C MET A 58 -1.31 -2.03 11.75
N ASP A 59 -1.32 -2.56 12.99
CA ASP A 59 -0.38 -3.59 13.41
C ASP A 59 -0.62 -4.94 12.71
N ARG A 60 -1.89 -5.27 12.44
CA ARG A 60 -2.23 -6.47 11.67
C ARG A 60 -1.88 -6.30 10.19
N ALA A 61 -2.07 -5.11 9.66
CA ALA A 61 -1.65 -4.76 8.30
C ALA A 61 -0.14 -4.92 8.13
N GLU A 62 0.64 -4.38 9.06
CA GLU A 62 2.09 -4.52 9.07
C GLU A 62 2.54 -5.99 9.06
N GLN A 63 1.97 -6.80 9.97
CA GLN A 63 2.29 -8.23 10.04
C GLN A 63 1.98 -8.94 8.72
N GLY A 64 0.84 -8.64 8.12
CA GLY A 64 0.43 -9.25 6.86
C GLY A 64 1.30 -8.82 5.68
N PHE A 65 1.62 -7.53 5.54
CA PHE A 65 2.53 -7.07 4.49
C PHE A 65 3.95 -7.61 4.68
N LYS A 66 4.48 -7.65 5.90
CA LYS A 66 5.77 -8.29 6.21
C LYS A 66 5.77 -9.75 5.78
N ARG A 67 4.68 -10.48 6.08
CA ARG A 67 4.57 -11.86 5.66
C ARG A 67 4.52 -12.02 4.15
N ALA A 68 3.84 -11.11 3.44
CA ALA A 68 3.79 -11.12 1.98
C ALA A 68 5.18 -10.92 1.35
N VAL A 69 5.98 -9.96 1.84
CA VAL A 69 7.35 -9.71 1.33
C VAL A 69 8.34 -10.81 1.73
N GLU A 70 8.15 -11.46 2.89
CA GLU A 70 8.94 -12.65 3.26
C GLU A 70 8.70 -13.83 2.30
N LEU A 71 7.45 -14.03 1.88
CA LEU A 71 7.08 -15.12 0.98
C LEU A 71 7.43 -14.85 -0.48
N ALA A 72 7.39 -13.58 -0.89
CA ALA A 72 7.71 -13.13 -2.25
C ALA A 72 8.49 -11.81 -2.19
N PRO A 73 9.83 -11.88 -2.04
CA PRO A 73 10.68 -10.68 -1.95
C PRO A 73 10.66 -9.79 -3.20
N GLU A 74 10.19 -10.30 -4.33
CA GLU A 74 9.99 -9.56 -5.58
C GLU A 74 8.61 -8.90 -5.69
N PHE A 75 7.73 -9.07 -4.71
CA PHE A 75 6.36 -8.54 -4.75
C PHE A 75 6.35 -7.02 -4.54
N ALA A 76 6.59 -6.27 -5.63
CA ALA A 76 6.75 -4.83 -5.64
C ALA A 76 5.64 -4.07 -4.89
N MET A 77 4.36 -4.46 -5.09
CA MET A 77 3.25 -3.79 -4.43
C MET A 77 3.18 -4.06 -2.92
N ALA A 78 3.66 -5.21 -2.44
CA ALA A 78 3.72 -5.47 -1.02
C ALA A 78 4.77 -4.58 -0.33
N HIS A 79 5.96 -4.42 -0.93
CA HIS A 79 6.96 -3.47 -0.47
C HIS A 79 6.45 -2.02 -0.52
N PHE A 80 5.78 -1.65 -1.61
CA PHE A 80 5.22 -0.30 -1.76
C PHE A 80 4.22 0.02 -0.64
N GLN A 81 3.28 -0.89 -0.37
CA GLN A 81 2.26 -0.72 0.66
C GLN A 81 2.85 -0.76 2.08
N LEU A 82 3.82 -1.64 2.31
CA LEU A 82 4.53 -1.67 3.59
C LEU A 82 5.28 -0.37 3.85
N GLY A 83 5.96 0.16 2.83
CA GLY A 83 6.65 1.46 2.91
C GLY A 83 5.68 2.60 3.25
N GLN A 84 4.52 2.66 2.60
CA GLN A 84 3.48 3.64 2.93
C GLN A 84 2.98 3.49 4.38
N LEU A 85 2.74 2.26 4.83
CA LEU A 85 2.32 2.00 6.19
C LEU A 85 3.38 2.44 7.22
N MET A 86 4.67 2.23 6.92
CA MET A 86 5.76 2.70 7.78
C MET A 86 5.83 4.23 7.85
N LEU A 87 5.59 4.95 6.75
CA LEU A 87 5.47 6.41 6.77
C LEU A 87 4.36 6.88 7.73
N VAL A 88 3.20 6.25 7.68
CA VAL A 88 2.07 6.56 8.60
C VAL A 88 2.40 6.29 10.04
N LYS A 89 3.14 5.22 10.30
CA LYS A 89 3.59 4.88 11.65
C LYS A 89 4.75 5.78 12.12
N GLY A 90 5.25 6.68 11.27
CA GLY A 90 6.38 7.58 11.59
C GLY A 90 7.75 6.91 11.51
N ASP A 91 7.84 5.68 10.98
CA ASP A 91 9.12 4.99 10.79
C ASP A 91 9.67 5.27 9.38
N ALA A 92 10.24 6.45 9.21
CA ALA A 92 10.80 6.90 7.95
C ALA A 92 11.96 6.01 7.45
N ALA A 93 12.77 5.46 8.36
CA ALA A 93 13.87 4.58 7.99
C ALA A 93 13.38 3.25 7.41
N ALA A 94 12.40 2.62 8.04
CA ALA A 94 11.76 1.41 7.53
C ALA A 94 11.03 1.69 6.21
N ALA A 95 10.32 2.81 6.11
CA ALA A 95 9.64 3.22 4.87
C ALA A 95 10.62 3.34 3.69
N ALA A 96 11.73 4.08 3.87
CA ALA A 96 12.76 4.22 2.85
C ALA A 96 13.39 2.86 2.47
N HIS A 97 13.58 1.96 3.44
CA HIS A 97 14.05 0.61 3.17
C HIS A 97 13.10 -0.13 2.21
N GLU A 98 11.81 -0.15 2.51
CA GLU A 98 10.82 -0.86 1.72
C GLU A 98 10.66 -0.25 0.32
N PHE A 99 10.61 1.07 0.18
CA PHE A 99 10.53 1.71 -1.14
C PHE A 99 11.73 1.39 -2.04
N ARG A 100 12.94 1.24 -1.48
CA ARG A 100 14.11 0.82 -2.24
C ARG A 100 14.02 -0.62 -2.76
N GLN A 101 13.18 -1.47 -2.17
CA GLN A 101 12.93 -2.84 -2.65
C GLN A 101 11.91 -2.91 -3.77
N VAL A 102 11.16 -1.84 -4.03
CA VAL A 102 10.15 -1.83 -5.10
C VAL A 102 10.83 -2.02 -6.45
N ARG A 103 10.61 -3.17 -7.07
CA ARG A 103 11.04 -3.51 -8.42
C ARG A 103 9.79 -3.71 -9.26
N SER A 104 9.42 -2.71 -10.04
CA SER A 104 8.20 -2.74 -10.86
C SER A 104 8.54 -2.49 -12.31
N ASP A 105 7.94 -3.29 -13.20
CA ASP A 105 7.97 -3.05 -14.65
C ASP A 105 7.08 -1.85 -15.06
N ASP A 106 6.19 -1.41 -14.18
CA ASP A 106 5.43 -0.18 -14.36
C ASP A 106 6.31 1.02 -13.97
N PRO A 107 6.70 1.86 -14.94
CA PRO A 107 7.61 2.97 -14.68
C PRO A 107 6.98 4.07 -13.82
N ALA A 108 5.63 4.20 -13.78
CA ALA A 108 4.97 5.14 -12.90
C ALA A 108 5.09 4.71 -11.43
N ILE A 109 4.88 3.42 -11.15
CA ILE A 109 5.04 2.85 -9.79
C ILE A 109 6.49 3.00 -9.32
N ALA A 110 7.47 2.73 -10.19
CA ALA A 110 8.88 2.91 -9.87
C ALA A 110 9.20 4.37 -9.49
N CYS A 111 8.70 5.35 -10.27
CA CYS A 111 8.86 6.77 -9.96
C CYS A 111 8.16 7.17 -8.65
N TYR A 112 7.01 6.60 -8.34
CA TYR A 112 6.31 6.87 -7.10
C TYR A 112 7.07 6.31 -5.89
N ALA A 113 7.62 5.10 -6.01
CA ALA A 113 8.47 4.53 -4.96
C ALA A 113 9.73 5.36 -4.70
N GLU A 114 10.40 5.84 -5.78
CA GLU A 114 11.54 6.77 -5.66
C GLU A 114 11.13 8.06 -4.95
N GLY A 115 10.00 8.65 -5.33
CA GLY A 115 9.50 9.89 -4.74
C GLY A 115 9.16 9.74 -3.26
N LEU A 116 8.47 8.66 -2.88
CA LEU A 116 8.13 8.37 -1.49
C LEU A 116 9.38 8.00 -0.67
N CYS A 117 10.35 7.32 -1.26
CA CYS A 117 11.66 7.08 -0.64
C CYS A 117 12.38 8.40 -0.34
N ALA A 118 12.43 9.31 -1.31
CA ALA A 118 13.04 10.62 -1.13
C ALA A 118 12.32 11.45 -0.05
N LEU A 119 10.99 11.33 0.03
CA LEU A 119 10.19 11.97 1.08
C LEU A 119 10.57 11.42 2.47
N ALA A 120 10.68 10.09 2.61
CA ALA A 120 11.09 9.44 3.84
C ALA A 120 12.52 9.83 4.27
N GLU A 121 13.37 10.20 3.31
CA GLU A 121 14.76 10.66 3.53
C GLU A 121 14.88 12.18 3.67
N GLU A 122 13.77 12.90 3.86
CA GLU A 122 13.70 14.35 4.01
C GLU A 122 14.31 15.11 2.81
N ARG A 123 14.16 14.59 1.59
CA ARG A 123 14.59 15.18 0.33
C ARG A 123 13.38 15.64 -0.51
N PRO A 124 12.68 16.72 -0.11
CA PRO A 124 11.41 17.10 -0.72
C PRO A 124 11.50 17.49 -2.18
N ALA A 125 12.62 18.09 -2.61
CA ALA A 125 12.82 18.48 -4.02
C ALA A 125 12.92 17.23 -4.94
N ASP A 126 13.66 16.20 -4.51
CA ASP A 126 13.79 14.94 -5.23
C ASP A 126 12.46 14.18 -5.24
N ALA A 127 11.76 14.20 -4.11
CA ALA A 127 10.44 13.60 -3.98
C ALA A 127 9.48 14.20 -5.00
N LEU A 128 9.36 15.53 -5.03
CA LEU A 128 8.49 16.24 -5.97
C LEU A 128 8.85 15.93 -7.43
N ALA A 129 10.12 15.94 -7.78
CA ALA A 129 10.58 15.65 -9.13
C ALA A 129 10.21 14.22 -9.57
N SER A 130 10.42 13.22 -8.70
CA SER A 130 10.09 11.82 -9.02
C SER A 130 8.58 11.58 -9.10
N LEU A 131 7.78 12.15 -8.18
CA LEU A 131 6.33 12.04 -8.22
C LEU A 131 5.73 12.71 -9.48
N GLN A 132 6.20 13.90 -9.85
CA GLN A 132 5.78 14.59 -11.08
C GLN A 132 6.14 13.78 -12.34
N ARG A 133 7.34 13.20 -12.38
CA ARG A 133 7.76 12.31 -13.46
C ARG A 133 6.82 11.11 -13.58
N GLY A 134 6.48 10.46 -12.46
CA GLY A 134 5.53 9.35 -12.44
C GLY A 134 4.15 9.74 -12.95
N LEU A 135 3.65 10.92 -12.55
CA LEU A 135 2.35 11.43 -13.03
C LEU A 135 2.31 11.76 -14.54
N GLY A 136 3.46 12.01 -15.16
CA GLY A 136 3.59 12.21 -16.60
C GLY A 136 3.57 10.92 -17.42
N LEU A 137 3.62 9.75 -16.78
CA LEU A 137 3.63 8.45 -17.42
C LEU A 137 2.21 7.86 -17.54
N PRO A 138 1.98 6.84 -18.40
CA PRO A 138 0.73 6.08 -18.41
C PRO A 138 0.43 5.51 -17.03
N GLN A 139 -0.83 5.57 -16.61
CA GLN A 139 -1.26 5.16 -15.27
C GLN A 139 -2.00 3.84 -15.30
N ALA A 140 -1.36 2.76 -14.89
CA ALA A 140 -2.02 1.47 -14.70
C ALA A 140 -3.03 1.52 -13.53
N ILE A 141 -2.75 2.36 -12.52
CA ILE A 141 -3.56 2.50 -11.29
C ILE A 141 -3.94 3.98 -11.11
N PRO A 142 -5.04 4.47 -11.71
CA PRO A 142 -5.44 5.88 -11.63
C PRO A 142 -5.67 6.41 -10.23
N ALA A 143 -6.13 5.56 -9.32
CA ALA A 143 -6.34 5.98 -7.95
C ALA A 143 -5.01 6.30 -7.23
N LEU A 144 -3.96 5.49 -7.47
CA LEU A 144 -2.62 5.79 -6.96
C LEU A 144 -2.10 7.14 -7.51
N ALA A 145 -2.36 7.41 -8.80
CA ALA A 145 -2.00 8.69 -9.39
C ALA A 145 -2.76 9.88 -8.75
N GLN A 146 -4.00 9.70 -8.36
CA GLN A 146 -4.77 10.72 -7.64
C GLN A 146 -4.17 11.01 -6.25
N ASP A 147 -3.75 9.97 -5.55
CA ASP A 147 -3.09 10.11 -4.25
C ASP A 147 -1.75 10.84 -4.37
N MET A 148 -0.96 10.52 -5.40
CA MET A 148 0.30 11.24 -5.66
C MET A 148 0.08 12.72 -6.02
N ARG A 149 -0.99 13.05 -6.76
CA ARG A 149 -1.36 14.45 -7.02
C ARG A 149 -1.71 15.18 -5.72
N ARG A 150 -2.54 14.57 -4.86
CA ARG A 150 -2.89 15.13 -3.57
C ARG A 150 -1.65 15.41 -2.71
N LEU A 151 -0.74 14.44 -2.66
CA LEU A 151 0.52 14.58 -1.92
C LEU A 151 1.36 15.77 -2.43
N ILE A 152 1.44 15.97 -3.75
CA ILE A 152 2.14 17.10 -4.35
C ILE A 152 1.44 18.42 -4.01
N ASP A 153 0.11 18.47 -4.08
CA ASP A 153 -0.67 19.67 -3.77
C ASP A 153 -0.50 20.09 -2.30
N GLU A 154 -0.52 19.12 -1.39
CA GLU A 154 -0.28 19.33 0.05
C GLU A 154 1.16 19.84 0.30
N ALA A 155 2.16 19.29 -0.41
CA ALA A 155 3.53 19.78 -0.36
C ALA A 155 3.65 21.22 -0.85
N GLY A 156 2.96 21.56 -1.93
CA GLY A 156 2.97 22.91 -2.54
C GLY A 156 2.30 23.98 -1.67
N THR A 157 1.35 23.60 -0.81
CA THR A 157 0.67 24.51 0.12
C THR A 157 1.46 24.79 1.41
N GLY A 158 2.65 24.21 1.56
CA GLY A 158 3.50 24.41 2.74
C GLY A 158 3.11 23.52 3.94
N ALA A 159 2.14 22.65 3.78
CA ALA A 159 1.74 21.69 4.81
C ALA A 159 2.84 20.64 5.14
N LEU A 160 3.83 20.51 4.25
CA LEU A 160 5.02 19.67 4.43
C LEU A 160 6.28 20.44 4.89
N ALA A 161 6.15 21.74 5.24
CA ALA A 161 7.27 22.46 5.82
C ALA A 161 7.57 21.88 7.22
N PRO A 162 8.83 21.62 7.58
CA PRO A 162 9.18 21.18 8.92
C PRO A 162 8.86 22.31 9.89
N GLN A 163 7.67 22.28 10.47
CA GLN A 163 7.34 23.12 11.63
C GLN A 163 8.08 22.51 12.81
N GLY A 164 9.03 23.29 13.35
CA GLY A 164 9.80 22.89 14.47
C GLY A 164 8.92 22.40 15.62
N MET A 165 9.27 21.23 16.12
CA MET A 165 8.91 20.68 17.44
C MET A 165 7.47 20.99 17.91
N GLN A 166 6.50 20.35 17.30
CA GLN A 166 5.28 19.92 17.98
C GLN A 166 4.90 18.51 17.50
N GLU A 167 4.63 17.67 18.47
CA GLU A 167 4.41 16.22 18.41
C GLU A 167 3.67 15.69 17.18
N SER A 168 4.30 14.77 16.48
CA SER A 168 3.82 13.57 15.75
C SER A 168 2.47 13.52 15.00
N GLU A 169 1.74 14.61 14.78
CA GLU A 169 0.45 14.57 14.05
C GLU A 169 0.54 14.96 12.57
N GLY A 170 1.63 15.57 12.12
CA GLY A 170 1.72 16.19 10.78
C GLY A 170 1.95 15.23 9.62
N VAL A 171 2.61 14.09 9.84
CA VAL A 171 2.89 13.09 8.79
C VAL A 171 1.79 12.02 8.77
N ALA A 172 1.14 11.78 9.88
CA ALA A 172 0.01 10.85 9.99
C ALA A 172 -1.25 11.31 9.26
N SER A 173 -1.35 12.61 8.95
CA SER A 173 -2.47 13.19 8.19
C SER A 173 -2.34 13.05 6.67
N LEU A 174 -1.19 12.58 6.16
CA LEU A 174 -1.05 12.19 4.77
C LEU A 174 -1.84 10.89 4.55
N ALA A 175 -3.12 11.07 4.34
CA ALA A 175 -4.18 10.10 4.17
C ALA A 175 -3.75 8.79 3.51
N VAL A 176 -3.37 7.81 4.31
CA VAL A 176 -3.01 6.46 3.86
C VAL A 176 -4.24 5.60 3.60
N ALA A 177 -5.37 5.91 4.21
CA ALA A 177 -6.55 5.09 4.13
C ALA A 177 -7.12 4.89 2.70
N PRO A 178 -7.17 5.89 1.79
CA PRO A 178 -7.60 5.68 0.41
C PRO A 178 -6.55 5.00 -0.47
N MET A 179 -5.24 5.13 -0.16
CA MET A 179 -4.15 4.58 -0.97
C MET A 179 -4.12 3.06 -1.02
N LEU A 180 -4.58 2.39 0.04
CA LEU A 180 -4.37 0.97 0.21
C LEU A 180 -5.30 0.09 -0.61
N LEU A 181 -6.43 0.60 -1.09
CA LEU A 181 -7.48 -0.19 -1.72
C LEU A 181 -7.77 0.13 -3.17
N SER A 182 -7.41 1.31 -3.61
CA SER A 182 -7.63 1.73 -4.99
C SER A 182 -6.93 0.82 -6.01
N ASN A 183 -6.01 -0.02 -5.54
CA ASN A 183 -5.21 -0.90 -6.37
C ASN A 183 -5.91 -2.20 -6.77
N TYR A 184 -7.04 -2.57 -6.13
CA TYR A 184 -7.64 -3.89 -6.32
C TYR A 184 -8.75 -3.99 -7.36
N SER A 185 -9.38 -2.90 -7.75
CA SER A 185 -10.47 -2.92 -8.73
C SER A 185 -10.05 -3.31 -10.16
N ARG A 186 -8.82 -3.83 -10.38
CA ARG A 186 -8.24 -4.03 -11.71
C ARG A 186 -7.57 -5.36 -12.00
N TYR A 187 -7.72 -6.37 -11.17
CA TYR A 187 -7.35 -7.72 -11.58
C TYR A 187 -8.53 -8.45 -12.24
N ASN A 188 -9.22 -7.74 -13.16
CA ASN A 188 -10.11 -8.31 -14.19
C ASN A 188 -9.71 -7.76 -15.56
#